data_ea302ff79e0d7704731c5c68df332faf
#
_entry.id   ea302ff79e0d7704731c5c68df332faf
#
_cell.length_a   1.000
_cell.length_b   1.000
_cell.length_c   1.000
_cell.angle_alpha   90.00
_cell.angle_beta   90.00
_cell.angle_gamma   90.00
#
_symmetry.space_group_name_H-M   'P 1'
#
loop_
_entity.id
_entity.type
_entity.pdbx_description
1 polymer ?
#
loop_
_entity_poly.entity_id
_entity_poly.type
_entity_poly.pdbx_seq_one_letter_code
_entity_poly.pdbx_strand_id
1 'polypeptide(L)'
;LLDGLTGHLTVMPNTPMAVREGMCSLEQEHSLTEEEFNYIKEAFSSVGEIEVVPNHLMGVGGALSGCAPAYIYMVIEALADGAVMQGMPRKMAYKLASQTVLGSGKMQLQTDLHPGVLKDNVTSPGGSTIRGVKALEDAGMRSAFINAIEKSMNR
;
A
#
# COMPACT_ATOMS: atom_id res chain seq x y z
N LEU A 1 -31.00 0.06 -7.56
CA LEU A 1 -30.29 0.60 -8.74
C LEU A 1 -29.73 -0.48 -9.69
N LEU A 2 -29.75 -1.77 -9.28
CA LEU A 2 -29.23 -2.89 -10.06
C LEU A 2 -30.33 -3.83 -10.57
N ASP A 3 -31.59 -3.43 -10.47
CA ASP A 3 -32.74 -4.22 -10.98
C ASP A 3 -32.58 -4.43 -12.50
N GLY A 4 -32.46 -5.70 -12.89
CA GLY A 4 -32.32 -6.10 -14.29
C GLY A 4 -30.93 -6.38 -14.78
N LEU A 5 -29.88 -6.26 -13.95
CA LEU A 5 -28.51 -6.71 -14.28
C LEU A 5 -28.37 -8.22 -14.02
N THR A 6 -27.77 -8.91 -14.97
CA THR A 6 -27.55 -10.37 -14.89
C THR A 6 -26.37 -10.78 -14.01
N GLY A 7 -25.48 -9.84 -13.67
CA GLY A 7 -24.34 -10.06 -12.80
C GLY A 7 -23.79 -8.77 -12.22
N HIS A 8 -23.18 -8.85 -11.03
CA HIS A 8 -22.46 -7.74 -10.41
C HIS A 8 -21.20 -8.25 -9.69
N LEU A 9 -20.22 -7.38 -9.60
CA LEU A 9 -18.97 -7.56 -8.85
C LEU A 9 -18.52 -6.19 -8.33
N THR A 10 -18.25 -6.10 -7.05
CA THR A 10 -17.58 -4.91 -6.48
C THR A 10 -16.08 -5.00 -6.68
N VAL A 11 -15.51 -3.95 -7.24
CA VAL A 11 -14.08 -3.85 -7.55
C VAL A 11 -13.53 -2.58 -6.92
N MET A 12 -12.44 -2.68 -6.18
CA MET A 12 -11.78 -1.55 -5.53
C MET A 12 -10.31 -1.43 -6.02
N PRO A 13 -10.08 -0.73 -7.14
CA PRO A 13 -8.74 -0.43 -7.63
C PRO A 13 -8.12 0.75 -6.88
N ASN A 14 -6.80 0.94 -7.03
CA ASN A 14 -6.12 2.12 -6.54
C ASN A 14 -5.32 2.84 -7.64
N THR A 15 -4.89 4.08 -7.37
CA THR A 15 -4.23 4.94 -8.37
C THR A 15 -2.90 4.41 -8.94
N PRO A 16 -2.07 3.60 -8.23
CA PRO A 16 -0.86 3.02 -8.81
C PRO A 16 -1.08 2.08 -10.00
N MET A 17 -2.32 1.69 -10.32
CA MET A 17 -2.64 0.98 -11.57
C MET A 17 -2.18 1.75 -12.82
N ALA A 18 -2.12 3.07 -12.75
CA ALA A 18 -1.63 3.91 -13.87
C ALA A 18 -0.18 3.59 -14.27
N VAL A 19 0.59 3.01 -13.37
CA VAL A 19 1.98 2.57 -13.61
C VAL A 19 2.14 1.05 -13.51
N ARG A 20 1.05 0.30 -13.57
CA ARG A 20 0.99 -1.16 -13.51
C ARG A 20 1.48 -1.76 -12.19
N GLU A 21 1.38 -1.02 -11.12
CA GLU A 21 1.72 -1.43 -9.74
C GLU A 21 0.51 -1.20 -8.82
N GLY A 22 -0.69 -1.44 -9.37
CA GLY A 22 -1.93 -1.30 -8.61
C GLY A 22 -2.20 -2.45 -7.67
N MET A 23 -3.08 -2.21 -6.70
CA MET A 23 -3.76 -3.23 -5.93
C MET A 23 -5.25 -3.16 -6.23
N CYS A 24 -5.84 -4.27 -6.63
CA CYS A 24 -7.25 -4.37 -6.94
C CYS A 24 -7.92 -5.41 -6.04
N SER A 25 -8.80 -4.97 -5.15
CA SER A 25 -9.63 -5.89 -4.36
C SER A 25 -10.90 -6.22 -5.12
N LEU A 26 -11.19 -7.51 -5.26
CA LEU A 26 -12.42 -8.05 -5.82
C LEU A 26 -13.25 -8.68 -4.70
N GLU A 27 -14.55 -8.41 -4.66
CA GLU A 27 -15.42 -9.08 -3.68
C GLU A 27 -15.54 -10.58 -3.96
N GLN A 28 -15.53 -11.37 -2.88
CA GLN A 28 -15.61 -12.83 -2.95
C GLN A 28 -17.00 -13.32 -3.33
N GLU A 29 -18.05 -12.71 -2.76
CA GLU A 29 -19.44 -13.08 -2.99
C GLU A 29 -20.03 -12.19 -4.09
N HIS A 30 -20.05 -12.66 -5.32
CA HIS A 30 -20.53 -11.97 -6.51
C HIS A 30 -21.54 -12.83 -7.28
N SER A 31 -22.20 -12.27 -8.28
CA SER A 31 -23.19 -12.97 -9.12
C SER A 31 -22.70 -13.27 -10.54
N LEU A 32 -21.41 -13.13 -10.81
CA LEU A 32 -20.79 -13.48 -12.08
C LEU A 32 -20.63 -15.00 -12.23
N THR A 33 -20.61 -15.50 -13.45
CA THR A 33 -20.11 -16.84 -13.78
C THR A 33 -18.62 -16.94 -13.51
N GLU A 34 -18.10 -18.14 -13.35
CA GLU A 34 -16.66 -18.38 -13.17
C GLU A 34 -15.83 -17.85 -14.36
N GLU A 35 -16.35 -18.00 -15.58
CA GLU A 35 -15.69 -17.49 -16.78
C GLU A 35 -15.59 -15.95 -16.77
N GLU A 36 -16.67 -15.26 -16.47
CA GLU A 36 -16.71 -13.79 -16.35
C GLU A 36 -15.77 -13.31 -15.25
N PHE A 37 -15.76 -13.94 -14.09
CA PHE A 37 -14.89 -13.58 -12.99
C PHE A 37 -13.41 -13.78 -13.33
N ASN A 38 -13.06 -14.88 -13.98
CA ASN A 38 -11.69 -15.12 -14.44
C ASN A 38 -11.25 -14.12 -15.50
N TYR A 39 -12.11 -13.75 -16.43
CA TYR A 39 -11.84 -12.68 -17.40
C TYR A 39 -11.53 -11.35 -16.73
N ILE A 40 -12.31 -10.97 -15.71
CA ILE A 40 -12.07 -9.73 -14.96
C ILE A 40 -10.73 -9.79 -14.20
N LYS A 41 -10.42 -10.91 -13.55
CA LYS A 41 -9.12 -11.10 -12.91
C LYS A 41 -7.97 -10.94 -13.89
N GLU A 42 -8.04 -11.56 -15.06
CA GLU A 42 -7.01 -11.45 -16.09
C GLU A 42 -6.86 -10.00 -16.57
N ALA A 43 -7.95 -9.30 -16.80
CA ALA A 43 -7.92 -7.89 -17.23
C ALA A 43 -7.23 -6.99 -16.20
N PHE A 44 -7.56 -7.11 -14.91
CA PHE A 44 -6.96 -6.30 -13.85
C PHE A 44 -5.51 -6.73 -13.53
N SER A 45 -5.14 -8.01 -13.68
CA SER A 45 -3.76 -8.49 -13.52
C SER A 45 -2.76 -7.79 -14.46
N SER A 46 -3.24 -7.25 -15.58
CA SER A 46 -2.39 -6.51 -16.52
C SER A 46 -1.90 -5.16 -15.97
N VAL A 47 -2.51 -4.66 -14.89
CA VAL A 47 -2.24 -3.32 -14.31
C VAL A 47 -1.92 -3.36 -12.81
N GLY A 48 -1.76 -4.55 -12.23
CA GLY A 48 -1.38 -4.72 -10.83
C GLY A 48 -1.70 -6.09 -10.27
N GLU A 49 -1.63 -6.20 -8.97
CA GLU A 49 -1.99 -7.40 -8.20
C GLU A 49 -3.48 -7.40 -7.85
N ILE A 50 -4.02 -8.61 -7.70
CA ILE A 50 -5.43 -8.83 -7.34
C ILE A 50 -5.50 -9.59 -6.03
N GLU A 51 -6.42 -9.16 -5.17
CA GLU A 51 -6.81 -9.92 -3.98
C GLU A 51 -8.32 -10.13 -3.96
N VAL A 52 -8.76 -11.36 -3.75
CA VAL A 52 -10.18 -11.69 -3.55
C VAL A 52 -10.49 -11.56 -2.07
N VAL A 53 -11.34 -10.60 -1.73
CA VAL A 53 -11.59 -10.17 -0.36
C VAL A 53 -13.01 -10.54 0.05
N PRO A 54 -13.21 -11.19 1.22
CA PRO A 54 -14.54 -11.40 1.78
C PRO A 54 -15.35 -10.10 1.84
N ASN A 55 -16.64 -10.14 1.47
CA ASN A 55 -17.45 -8.94 1.29
C ASN A 55 -17.47 -8.03 2.53
N HIS A 56 -17.48 -8.60 3.74
CA HIS A 56 -17.44 -7.82 4.98
C HIS A 56 -16.11 -7.10 5.23
N LEU A 57 -15.03 -7.47 4.52
CA LEU A 57 -13.70 -6.84 4.60
C LEU A 57 -13.41 -5.88 3.44
N MET A 58 -14.30 -5.77 2.45
CA MET A 58 -14.09 -4.86 1.31
C MET A 58 -13.87 -3.41 1.74
N GLY A 59 -14.57 -2.94 2.78
CA GLY A 59 -14.35 -1.59 3.34
C GLY A 59 -12.94 -1.42 3.90
N VAL A 60 -12.44 -2.41 4.65
CA VAL A 60 -11.07 -2.42 5.21
C VAL A 60 -10.04 -2.50 4.09
N GLY A 61 -10.26 -3.38 3.10
CA GLY A 61 -9.44 -3.47 1.89
C GLY A 61 -9.32 -2.12 1.18
N GLY A 62 -10.47 -1.43 1.00
CA GLY A 62 -10.50 -0.11 0.40
C GLY A 62 -9.76 0.96 1.20
N ALA A 63 -9.88 0.95 2.54
CA ALA A 63 -9.10 1.86 3.39
C ALA A 63 -7.60 1.57 3.26
N LEU A 64 -7.21 0.29 3.28
CA LEU A 64 -5.81 -0.11 3.21
C LEU A 64 -5.18 0.12 1.82
N SER A 65 -5.85 -0.26 0.74
CA SER A 65 -5.29 -0.17 -0.62
C SER A 65 -5.65 1.13 -1.33
N GLY A 66 -6.86 1.65 -1.12
CA GLY A 66 -7.36 2.84 -1.80
C GLY A 66 -6.91 4.16 -1.16
N CYS A 67 -6.87 4.24 0.18
CA CYS A 67 -6.47 5.47 0.88
C CYS A 67 -4.96 5.54 1.13
N ALA A 68 -4.31 4.40 1.40
CA ALA A 68 -2.90 4.39 1.79
C ALA A 68 -1.91 4.94 0.75
N PRO A 69 -2.16 4.97 -0.57
CA PRO A 69 -1.27 5.70 -1.49
C PRO A 69 -1.01 7.15 -1.06
N ALA A 70 -2.02 7.86 -0.53
CA ALA A 70 -1.85 9.22 0.00
C ALA A 70 -0.88 9.24 1.20
N TYR A 71 -0.97 8.26 2.11
CA TYR A 71 -0.08 8.16 3.27
C TYR A 71 1.35 7.87 2.86
N ILE A 72 1.53 7.01 1.84
CA ILE A 72 2.85 6.70 1.29
C ILE A 72 3.47 7.93 0.61
N TYR A 73 2.68 8.77 -0.07
CA TYR A 73 3.20 10.03 -0.61
C TYR A 73 3.66 10.98 0.50
N MET A 74 2.98 11.05 1.63
CA MET A 74 3.43 11.80 2.81
C MET A 74 4.74 11.23 3.38
N VAL A 75 4.92 9.91 3.42
CA VAL A 75 6.18 9.27 3.82
C VAL A 75 7.32 9.66 2.88
N ILE A 76 7.10 9.59 1.56
CA ILE A 76 8.09 9.98 0.55
C ILE A 76 8.48 11.45 0.72
N GLU A 77 7.50 12.33 0.93
CA GLU A 77 7.72 13.76 1.14
C GLU A 77 8.52 14.02 2.42
N ALA A 78 8.14 13.41 3.55
CA ALA A 78 8.83 13.57 4.82
C ALA A 78 10.29 13.07 4.77
N LEU A 79 10.54 11.93 4.12
CA LEU A 79 11.91 11.42 3.91
C LEU A 79 12.73 12.37 3.05
N ALA A 80 12.14 12.91 1.98
CA ALA A 80 12.79 13.88 1.11
C ALA A 80 13.08 15.19 1.84
N ASP A 81 12.16 15.68 2.67
CA ASP A 81 12.34 16.89 3.49
C ASP A 81 13.50 16.72 4.47
N GLY A 82 13.58 15.58 5.15
CA GLY A 82 14.69 15.26 6.03
C GLY A 82 16.04 15.28 5.31
N ALA A 83 16.11 14.75 4.09
CA ALA A 83 17.31 14.78 3.26
C ALA A 83 17.66 16.20 2.79
N VAL A 84 16.67 17.00 2.43
CA VAL A 84 16.88 18.41 2.04
C VAL A 84 17.39 19.25 3.20
N MET A 85 16.91 19.01 4.42
CA MET A 85 17.45 19.65 5.62
C MET A 85 18.94 19.36 5.84
N GLN A 86 19.44 18.23 5.31
CA GLN A 86 20.87 17.86 5.33
C GLN A 86 21.62 18.32 4.06
N GLY A 87 21.02 19.15 3.21
CA GLY A 87 21.66 19.76 2.04
C GLY A 87 21.47 19.00 0.72
N MET A 88 20.67 17.94 0.69
CA MET A 88 20.41 17.22 -0.56
C MET A 88 19.49 18.03 -1.49
N PRO A 89 19.78 18.13 -2.81
CA PRO A 89 18.88 18.76 -3.77
C PRO A 89 17.50 18.05 -3.81
N ARG A 90 16.41 18.81 -3.77
CA ARG A 90 15.02 18.33 -3.69
C ARG A 90 14.70 17.22 -4.69
N LYS A 91 15.05 17.40 -5.97
CA LYS A 91 14.78 16.41 -7.02
C LYS A 91 15.47 15.07 -6.76
N MET A 92 16.69 15.10 -6.24
CA MET A 92 17.45 13.90 -5.87
C MET A 92 16.81 13.22 -4.65
N ALA A 93 16.41 13.99 -3.64
CA ALA A 93 15.77 13.48 -2.43
C ALA A 93 14.47 12.73 -2.76
N TYR A 94 13.60 13.28 -3.59
CA TYR A 94 12.38 12.58 -4.03
C TYR A 94 12.69 11.28 -4.79
N LYS A 95 13.66 11.30 -5.71
CA LYS A 95 14.02 10.08 -6.46
C LYS A 95 14.49 8.97 -5.54
N LEU A 96 15.35 9.29 -4.57
CA LEU A 96 15.88 8.30 -3.61
C LEU A 96 14.77 7.79 -2.68
N ALA A 97 13.96 8.68 -2.12
CA ALA A 97 12.87 8.30 -1.23
C ALA A 97 11.84 7.40 -1.93
N SER A 98 11.39 7.78 -3.14
CA SER A 98 10.43 6.99 -3.91
C SER A 98 10.96 5.60 -4.27
N GLN A 99 12.22 5.51 -4.74
CA GLN A 99 12.82 4.21 -5.06
C GLN A 99 13.02 3.34 -3.82
N THR A 100 13.34 3.94 -2.67
CA THR A 100 13.47 3.21 -1.40
C THR A 100 12.13 2.62 -0.97
N VAL A 101 11.06 3.39 -1.02
CA VAL A 101 9.70 2.91 -0.68
C VAL A 101 9.27 1.78 -1.62
N LEU A 102 9.44 1.97 -2.94
CA LEU A 102 9.12 0.95 -3.94
C LEU A 102 9.88 -0.35 -3.67
N GLY A 103 11.21 -0.26 -3.49
CA GLY A 103 12.06 -1.42 -3.26
C GLY A 103 11.74 -2.16 -1.96
N SER A 104 11.42 -1.43 -0.90
CA SER A 104 11.05 -2.02 0.40
C SER A 104 9.73 -2.78 0.33
N GLY A 105 8.72 -2.23 -0.32
CA GLY A 105 7.45 -2.92 -0.54
C GLY A 105 7.63 -4.17 -1.41
N LYS A 106 8.37 -4.05 -2.52
CA LYS A 106 8.64 -5.17 -3.41
C LYS A 106 9.44 -6.29 -2.72
N MET A 107 10.42 -5.94 -1.88
CA MET A 107 11.18 -6.89 -1.09
C MET A 107 10.27 -7.72 -0.18
N GLN A 108 9.34 -7.07 0.53
CA GLN A 108 8.40 -7.76 1.41
C GLN A 108 7.49 -8.70 0.63
N LEU A 109 6.89 -8.24 -0.48
CA LEU A 109 6.01 -9.05 -1.34
C LEU A 109 6.72 -10.28 -1.93
N GLN A 110 7.96 -10.12 -2.39
CA GLN A 110 8.69 -11.22 -3.05
C GLN A 110 9.29 -12.23 -2.08
N THR A 111 9.63 -11.81 -0.86
CA THR A 111 10.27 -12.70 0.11
C THR A 111 9.27 -13.32 1.08
N ASP A 112 8.09 -12.76 1.20
CA ASP A 112 7.06 -13.11 2.19
C ASP A 112 7.58 -13.07 3.65
N LEU A 113 8.70 -12.38 3.87
CA LEU A 113 9.26 -12.23 5.21
C LEU A 113 8.44 -11.23 6.02
N HIS A 114 8.28 -11.53 7.30
CA HIS A 114 7.65 -10.60 8.23
C HIS A 114 8.37 -9.23 8.22
N PRO A 115 7.66 -8.09 8.11
CA PRO A 115 8.28 -6.76 8.04
C PRO A 115 9.26 -6.45 9.16
N GLY A 116 9.01 -6.98 10.38
CA GLY A 116 9.93 -6.86 11.51
C GLY A 116 11.30 -7.51 11.24
N VAL A 117 11.32 -8.68 10.59
CA VAL A 117 12.56 -9.36 10.20
C VAL A 117 13.33 -8.53 9.18
N LEU A 118 12.65 -8.00 8.15
CA LEU A 118 13.28 -7.12 7.16
C LEU A 118 13.85 -5.86 7.80
N LYS A 119 13.15 -5.25 8.75
CA LYS A 119 13.62 -4.12 9.53
C LYS A 119 14.88 -4.49 10.33
N ASP A 120 14.88 -5.62 11.02
CA ASP A 120 16.00 -6.06 11.84
C ASP A 120 17.26 -6.34 11.00
N ASN A 121 17.09 -6.92 9.82
CA ASN A 121 18.20 -7.19 8.87
C ASN A 121 18.95 -5.93 8.41
N VAL A 122 18.32 -4.75 8.49
CA VAL A 122 18.94 -3.47 8.12
C VAL A 122 19.28 -2.59 9.32
N THR A 123 19.13 -3.10 10.55
CA THR A 123 19.42 -2.39 11.80
C THR A 123 20.60 -3.04 12.55
N SER A 124 21.83 -2.64 12.21
CA SER A 124 23.01 -3.11 12.93
C SER A 124 23.11 -2.54 14.35
N PRO A 125 23.71 -3.28 15.31
CA PRO A 125 23.92 -2.79 16.67
C PRO A 125 24.66 -1.44 16.71
N GLY A 126 24.07 -0.43 17.37
CA GLY A 126 24.63 0.92 17.46
C GLY A 126 24.66 1.73 16.17
N GLY A 127 24.13 1.17 15.06
CA GLY A 127 24.12 1.79 13.73
C GLY A 127 23.23 3.03 13.61
N SER A 128 23.29 3.71 12.47
CA SER A 128 22.44 4.88 12.18
C SER A 128 20.97 4.49 12.02
N THR A 129 20.73 3.35 11.40
CA THR A 129 19.36 2.89 11.13
C THR A 129 18.55 2.68 12.41
N ILE A 130 19.13 2.01 13.43
CA ILE A 130 18.40 1.78 14.70
C ILE A 130 18.11 3.09 15.43
N ARG A 131 18.97 4.11 15.31
CA ARG A 131 18.70 5.45 15.88
C ARG A 131 17.54 6.14 15.16
N GLY A 132 17.47 6.01 13.84
CA GLY A 132 16.32 6.49 13.05
C GLY A 132 15.02 5.77 13.40
N VAL A 133 15.05 4.45 13.54
CA VAL A 133 13.91 3.66 14.00
C VAL A 133 13.42 4.15 15.37
N LYS A 134 14.35 4.34 16.33
CA LYS A 134 14.01 4.88 17.66
C LYS A 134 13.30 6.24 17.58
N ALA A 135 13.79 7.14 16.74
CA ALA A 135 13.18 8.46 16.57
C ALA A 135 11.75 8.36 16.00
N LEU A 136 11.49 7.46 15.06
CA LEU A 136 10.15 7.22 14.51
C LEU A 136 9.20 6.60 15.54
N GLU A 137 9.69 5.66 16.38
CA GLU A 137 8.90 5.07 17.47
C GLU A 137 8.55 6.15 18.52
N ASP A 138 9.49 6.99 18.91
CA ASP A 138 9.24 8.09 19.86
C ASP A 138 8.22 9.11 19.33
N ALA A 139 8.21 9.34 18.02
CA ALA A 139 7.23 10.18 17.34
C ALA A 139 5.85 9.52 17.15
N GLY A 140 5.68 8.25 17.53
CA GLY A 140 4.40 7.54 17.44
C GLY A 140 4.00 7.14 16.02
N MET A 141 4.96 6.91 15.11
CA MET A 141 4.69 6.57 13.71
C MET A 141 3.69 5.44 13.54
N ARG A 142 3.83 4.35 14.29
CA ARG A 142 2.92 3.19 14.18
C ARG A 142 1.48 3.55 14.54
N SER A 143 1.29 4.25 15.64
CA SER A 143 -0.03 4.72 16.06
C SER A 143 -0.66 5.66 15.03
N ALA A 144 0.14 6.53 14.40
CA ALA A 144 -0.35 7.42 13.36
C ALA A 144 -0.92 6.65 12.16
N PHE A 145 -0.23 5.63 11.66
CA PHE A 145 -0.73 4.79 10.56
C PHE A 145 -1.93 3.95 10.93
N ILE A 146 -1.95 3.35 12.14
CA ILE A 146 -3.11 2.59 12.64
C ILE A 146 -4.34 3.48 12.70
N ASN A 147 -4.21 4.68 13.29
CA ASN A 147 -5.28 5.66 13.38
C ASN A 147 -5.74 6.16 12.00
N ALA A 148 -4.83 6.31 11.04
CA ALA A 148 -5.19 6.72 9.68
C ALA A 148 -6.11 5.70 9.01
N ILE A 149 -5.82 4.40 9.13
CA ILE A 149 -6.69 3.34 8.62
C ILE A 149 -8.04 3.37 9.35
N GLU A 150 -8.04 3.43 10.68
CA GLU A 150 -9.29 3.51 11.48
C GLU A 150 -10.17 4.67 11.03
N LYS A 151 -9.61 5.87 10.88
CA LYS A 151 -10.35 7.07 10.47
C LYS A 151 -10.86 6.99 9.02
N SER A 152 -10.17 6.25 8.15
CA SER A 152 -10.61 6.03 6.77
C SER A 152 -11.81 5.10 6.66
N MET A 153 -12.12 4.33 7.70
CA MET A 153 -13.30 3.47 7.79
C MET A 153 -14.55 4.23 8.24
N ASN A 154 -14.37 5.33 8.98
CA ASN A 154 -15.48 6.10 9.53
C ASN A 154 -15.95 7.13 8.49
N ARG A 155 -17.00 6.79 7.75
CA ARG A 155 -17.75 7.71 6.88
C ARG A 155 -18.93 8.32 7.61
#